data_c0e68aa62c6b45252301583ffbef280b
#
_entry.id   c0e68aa62c6b45252301583ffbef280b
#
_cell.length_a   1.000
_cell.length_b   1.000
_cell.length_c   1.000
_cell.angle_alpha   90.00
_cell.angle_beta   90.00
_cell.angle_gamma   90.00
#
_symmetry.space_group_name_H-M   'P 1'
#
loop_
_entity.id
_entity.type
_entity.pdbx_description
1 polymer ?
#
loop_
_entity_poly.entity_id
_entity_poly.type
_entity_poly.pdbx_seq_one_letter_code
_entity_poly.pdbx_strand_id
1 'polypeptide(L)'
;VKDMTRRGLPIDANTIVLNDLHRGHMAYEAYVQNRDKGDNIKALKKWCNKYDFDDWDRKVTETLSLVYGCNYCPIAYVIRPDKPAGWNPVADAVNDYERLMYQLPLNGIAFEQDNETVFSFIQLAVVHTQAETWIYDHVLARDGRGAMRALRNHYEGDAELDVQASKAQQVLDTLVYTNEKQMTFEEKLEFYGIDLT
;
A
#
# COMPACT_ATOMS: atom_id res chain seq x y z
N VAL A 1 1.13 -27.53 -13.64
CA VAL A 1 -0.11 -27.61 -14.45
C VAL A 1 -1.26 -28.11 -13.60
N LYS A 2 -1.23 -29.32 -13.02
CA LYS A 2 -2.32 -29.86 -12.20
C LYS A 2 -2.74 -28.96 -11.03
N ASP A 3 -1.79 -28.28 -10.39
CA ASP A 3 -2.05 -27.36 -9.27
C ASP A 3 -2.69 -26.05 -9.73
N MET A 4 -2.30 -25.54 -10.88
CA MET A 4 -2.92 -24.34 -11.48
C MET A 4 -4.36 -24.61 -11.92
N THR A 5 -4.64 -25.78 -12.49
CA THR A 5 -6.01 -26.18 -12.85
C THR A 5 -6.91 -26.31 -11.60
N ARG A 6 -6.35 -26.85 -10.52
CA ARG A 6 -7.06 -26.98 -9.24
C ARG A 6 -7.44 -25.63 -8.64
N ARG A 7 -6.73 -24.55 -8.97
CA ARG A 7 -6.98 -23.18 -8.50
C ARG A 7 -7.87 -22.37 -9.44
N GLY A 8 -8.41 -22.98 -10.49
CA GLY A 8 -9.27 -22.29 -11.45
C GLY A 8 -8.57 -21.25 -12.32
N LEU A 9 -7.22 -21.26 -12.36
CA LEU A 9 -6.47 -20.38 -13.23
C LEU A 9 -6.62 -20.85 -14.68
N PRO A 10 -6.97 -19.96 -15.62
CA PRO A 10 -7.08 -20.33 -17.02
C PRO A 10 -5.71 -20.77 -17.53
N ILE A 11 -5.59 -22.04 -17.89
CA ILE A 11 -4.37 -22.57 -18.48
C ILE A 11 -4.62 -22.71 -19.98
N ASP A 12 -4.11 -21.78 -20.74
CA ASP A 12 -3.83 -21.99 -22.14
C ASP A 12 -2.44 -22.63 -22.24
N ALA A 13 -2.40 -23.88 -22.73
CA ALA A 13 -1.15 -24.62 -22.89
C ALA A 13 -0.14 -23.91 -23.82
N ASN A 14 -0.61 -22.99 -24.66
CA ASN A 14 0.22 -22.20 -25.57
C ASN A 14 0.79 -20.92 -24.90
N THR A 15 0.25 -20.50 -23.75
CA THR A 15 0.70 -19.31 -23.04
C THR A 15 1.61 -19.60 -21.85
N ILE A 16 1.81 -20.87 -21.49
CA ILE A 16 2.75 -21.25 -20.43
C ILE A 16 4.17 -21.25 -21.00
N VAL A 17 4.78 -20.09 -20.98
CA VAL A 17 6.22 -19.95 -21.27
C VAL A 17 7.01 -20.58 -20.11
N LEU A 18 8.11 -21.27 -20.42
CA LEU A 18 8.99 -21.91 -19.42
C LEU A 18 9.40 -20.93 -18.30
N ASN A 19 9.54 -19.64 -18.64
CA ASN A 19 9.84 -18.55 -17.73
C ASN A 19 8.72 -18.28 -16.71
N ASP A 20 7.46 -18.53 -17.03
CA ASP A 20 6.34 -18.33 -16.11
C ASP A 20 6.23 -19.49 -15.11
N LEU A 21 6.54 -20.71 -15.57
CA LEU A 21 6.67 -21.88 -14.70
C LEU A 21 7.83 -21.71 -13.71
N HIS A 22 8.98 -21.21 -14.19
CA HIS A 22 10.13 -20.94 -13.35
C HIS A 22 9.82 -19.83 -12.32
N ARG A 23 9.19 -18.74 -12.75
CA ARG A 23 8.74 -17.67 -11.82
C ARG A 23 7.72 -18.16 -10.79
N GLY A 24 6.77 -19.00 -11.19
CA GLY A 24 5.82 -19.64 -10.28
C GLY A 24 6.51 -20.54 -9.25
N HIS A 25 7.56 -21.26 -9.67
CA HIS A 25 8.36 -22.08 -8.77
C HIS A 25 9.16 -21.22 -7.79
N MET A 26 9.83 -20.18 -8.25
CA MET A 26 10.57 -19.25 -7.41
C MET A 26 9.65 -18.54 -6.40
N ALA A 27 8.44 -18.14 -6.82
CA ALA A 27 7.44 -17.56 -5.93
C ALA A 27 6.98 -18.56 -4.86
N TYR A 28 6.80 -19.82 -5.22
CA TYR A 28 6.46 -20.87 -4.27
C TYR A 28 7.60 -21.15 -3.27
N GLU A 29 8.84 -21.21 -3.72
CA GLU A 29 10.00 -21.37 -2.85
C GLU A 29 10.14 -20.19 -1.89
N ALA A 30 9.96 -18.95 -2.39
CA ALA A 30 9.96 -17.77 -1.56
C ALA A 30 8.83 -17.79 -0.51
N TYR A 31 7.63 -18.25 -0.90
CA TYR A 31 6.52 -18.47 0.03
C TYR A 31 6.90 -19.47 1.14
N VAL A 32 7.45 -20.64 0.78
CA VAL A 32 7.85 -21.66 1.75
C VAL A 32 8.92 -21.13 2.71
N GLN A 33 9.91 -20.40 2.17
CA GLN A 33 11.00 -19.84 2.99
C GLN A 33 10.55 -18.69 3.89
N ASN A 34 9.52 -17.94 3.50
CA ASN A 34 9.04 -16.79 4.26
C ASN A 34 7.78 -17.06 5.08
N ARG A 35 7.14 -18.23 4.91
CA ARG A 35 5.95 -18.61 5.66
C ARG A 35 6.16 -18.48 7.17
N ASP A 36 7.27 -18.99 7.67
CA ASP A 36 7.61 -18.98 9.10
C ASP A 36 8.08 -17.57 9.56
N LYS A 37 8.52 -16.71 8.61
CA LYS A 37 8.82 -15.30 8.90
C LYS A 37 7.55 -14.46 8.98
N GLY A 38 6.49 -14.84 8.25
CA GLY A 38 5.19 -14.19 8.29
C GLY A 38 4.56 -14.19 9.68
N ASP A 39 4.77 -15.26 10.46
CA ASP A 39 4.34 -15.34 11.85
C ASP A 39 5.04 -14.31 12.77
N ASN A 40 6.18 -13.79 12.34
CA ASN A 40 6.92 -12.73 13.03
C ASN A 40 6.58 -11.32 12.52
N ILE A 41 5.79 -11.18 11.46
CA ILE A 41 5.26 -9.88 11.01
C ILE A 41 4.15 -9.47 11.99
N LYS A 42 4.58 -9.12 13.19
CA LYS A 42 3.70 -8.62 14.23
C LYS A 42 3.25 -7.22 13.84
N ALA A 43 2.00 -7.15 13.43
CA ALA A 43 1.21 -5.94 13.31
C ALA A 43 1.87 -4.79 12.53
N LEU A 44 1.20 -4.34 11.49
CA LEU A 44 1.46 -3.03 10.91
C LEU A 44 1.62 -1.99 12.02
N LYS A 45 2.56 -1.08 11.86
CA LYS A 45 2.73 0.04 12.80
C LYS A 45 1.39 0.75 12.91
N LYS A 46 0.90 0.93 14.15
CA LYS A 46 -0.34 1.66 14.38
C LYS A 46 -0.28 3.02 13.73
N TRP A 47 -1.33 3.37 13.02
CA TRP A 47 -1.52 4.73 12.55
C TRP A 47 -1.49 5.73 13.71
N CYS A 48 -0.83 6.83 13.51
CA CYS A 48 -0.82 7.95 14.45
C CYS A 48 -0.81 9.25 13.63
N ASN A 49 -1.68 10.19 13.94
CA ASN A 49 -1.77 11.50 13.29
C ASN A 49 -0.47 12.34 13.31
N LYS A 50 0.57 11.86 13.98
CA LYS A 50 1.90 12.46 14.00
C LYS A 50 2.80 12.01 12.84
N TYR A 51 2.38 11.02 12.08
CA TYR A 51 3.15 10.50 10.95
C TYR A 51 2.53 11.03 9.67
N ASP A 52 3.39 11.33 8.71
CA ASP A 52 3.03 11.53 7.34
C ASP A 52 2.30 10.29 6.81
N PHE A 53 1.18 10.49 6.13
CA PHE A 53 0.39 9.39 5.59
C PHE A 53 1.18 8.61 4.53
N ASP A 54 1.95 9.30 3.68
CA ASP A 54 2.78 8.70 2.65
C ASP A 54 3.81 7.73 3.23
N ASP A 55 4.47 8.12 4.34
CA ASP A 55 5.42 7.26 5.04
C ASP A 55 4.72 6.04 5.66
N TRP A 56 3.50 6.20 6.16
CA TRP A 56 2.71 5.10 6.70
C TRP A 56 2.24 4.16 5.58
N ASP A 57 1.68 4.68 4.46
CA ASP A 57 1.25 3.89 3.31
C ASP A 57 2.41 3.08 2.72
N ARG A 58 3.56 3.72 2.57
CA ARG A 58 4.79 3.06 2.12
C ARG A 58 5.15 1.89 3.05
N LYS A 59 5.14 2.08 4.36
CA LYS A 59 5.44 1.02 5.35
C LYS A 59 4.42 -0.11 5.34
N VAL A 60 3.13 0.22 5.16
CA VAL A 60 2.07 -0.77 4.96
C VAL A 60 2.35 -1.61 3.73
N THR A 61 2.64 -0.96 2.61
CA THR A 61 2.94 -1.62 1.33
C THR A 61 4.19 -2.51 1.45
N GLU A 62 5.26 -2.03 2.08
CA GLU A 62 6.48 -2.81 2.35
C GLU A 62 6.17 -4.05 3.19
N THR A 63 5.39 -3.90 4.27
CA THR A 63 5.02 -5.02 5.14
C THR A 63 4.18 -6.06 4.41
N LEU A 64 3.15 -5.63 3.67
CA LEU A 64 2.31 -6.53 2.88
C LEU A 64 3.07 -7.18 1.71
N SER A 65 4.17 -6.59 1.26
CA SER A 65 5.07 -7.19 0.27
C SER A 65 5.87 -8.38 0.81
N LEU A 66 5.97 -8.52 2.13
CA LEU A 66 6.61 -9.66 2.79
C LEU A 66 5.63 -10.80 3.10
N VAL A 67 4.33 -10.55 2.99
CA VAL A 67 3.28 -11.55 3.22
C VAL A 67 2.82 -12.12 1.89
N TYR A 68 2.85 -13.45 1.77
CA TYR A 68 2.45 -14.14 0.55
C TYR A 68 1.02 -14.68 0.67
N GLY A 69 0.21 -14.36 -0.32
CA GLY A 69 -1.19 -14.76 -0.40
C GLY A 69 -1.45 -16.09 -1.11
N CYS A 70 -2.71 -16.30 -1.47
CA CYS A 70 -3.20 -17.55 -2.06
C CYS A 70 -2.58 -17.90 -3.41
N ASN A 71 -2.06 -16.90 -4.14
CA ASN A 71 -1.38 -17.09 -5.43
C ASN A 71 0.14 -17.19 -5.30
N TYR A 72 0.67 -17.36 -4.09
CA TYR A 72 2.11 -17.30 -3.79
C TYR A 72 2.78 -16.00 -4.23
N CYS A 73 2.01 -14.94 -4.28
CA CYS A 73 2.48 -13.59 -4.58
C CYS A 73 2.28 -12.69 -3.37
N PRO A 74 3.08 -11.64 -3.22
CA PRO A 74 2.90 -10.67 -2.14
C PRO A 74 1.48 -10.09 -2.14
N ILE A 75 0.81 -10.10 -0.98
CA ILE A 75 -0.57 -9.59 -0.87
C ILE A 75 -0.69 -8.08 -1.06
N ALA A 76 0.43 -7.37 -1.11
CA ALA A 76 0.47 -5.95 -1.46
C ALA A 76 -0.20 -5.64 -2.81
N TYR A 77 -0.34 -6.63 -3.72
CA TYR A 77 -1.05 -6.44 -4.98
C TYR A 77 -2.51 -5.99 -4.79
N VAL A 78 -3.12 -6.35 -3.67
CA VAL A 78 -4.50 -5.97 -3.34
C VAL A 78 -4.65 -4.46 -3.23
N ILE A 79 -3.68 -3.79 -2.59
CA ILE A 79 -3.70 -2.33 -2.34
C ILE A 79 -2.94 -1.52 -3.39
N ARG A 80 -2.51 -2.14 -4.48
CA ARG A 80 -1.81 -1.43 -5.55
C ARG A 80 -2.63 -0.24 -6.06
N PRO A 81 -1.99 0.90 -6.39
CA PRO A 81 -2.67 2.05 -7.01
C PRO A 81 -3.31 1.68 -8.35
N ASP A 82 -4.37 2.36 -8.72
CA ASP A 82 -4.94 2.21 -10.06
C ASP A 82 -4.04 2.90 -11.09
N LYS A 83 -3.86 2.28 -12.24
CA LYS A 83 -3.08 2.84 -13.35
C LYS A 83 -4.00 3.58 -14.34
N PRO A 84 -3.46 4.56 -15.07
CA PRO A 84 -4.24 5.27 -16.08
C PRO A 84 -4.76 4.33 -17.17
N ALA A 85 -5.84 4.75 -17.83
CA ALA A 85 -6.41 3.99 -18.93
C ALA A 85 -5.39 3.74 -20.03
N GLY A 86 -5.33 2.49 -20.50
CA GLY A 86 -4.38 2.07 -21.55
C GLY A 86 -3.02 1.59 -21.04
N TRP A 87 -2.70 1.73 -19.76
CA TRP A 87 -1.48 1.17 -19.20
C TRP A 87 -1.48 -0.37 -19.26
N ASN A 88 -0.38 -0.94 -19.71
CA ASN A 88 -0.23 -2.38 -19.90
C ASN A 88 0.93 -2.93 -19.06
N PRO A 89 0.68 -3.88 -18.14
CA PRO A 89 1.73 -4.40 -17.26
C PRO A 89 2.89 -5.07 -17.99
N VAL A 90 2.68 -5.57 -19.21
CA VAL A 90 3.74 -6.23 -19.99
C VAL A 90 4.67 -5.22 -20.65
N ALA A 91 4.11 -4.10 -21.15
CA ALA A 91 4.85 -3.09 -21.90
C ALA A 91 5.39 -1.95 -21.03
N ASP A 92 4.59 -1.53 -20.01
CA ASP A 92 4.80 -0.26 -19.32
C ASP A 92 5.34 -0.43 -17.89
N ALA A 93 5.40 -1.67 -17.37
CA ALA A 93 5.93 -1.90 -16.02
C ALA A 93 7.43 -1.60 -15.96
N VAL A 94 7.83 -0.87 -14.92
CA VAL A 94 9.23 -0.45 -14.70
C VAL A 94 10.14 -1.65 -14.39
N ASN A 95 9.58 -2.69 -13.73
CA ASN A 95 10.33 -3.88 -13.34
C ASN A 95 9.43 -5.12 -13.26
N ASP A 96 10.06 -6.28 -13.08
CA ASP A 96 9.36 -7.57 -13.00
C ASP A 96 8.42 -7.67 -11.80
N TYR A 97 8.73 -7.04 -10.69
CA TYR A 97 7.86 -6.99 -9.51
C TYR A 97 6.56 -6.23 -9.80
N GLU A 98 6.66 -5.04 -10.35
CA GLU A 98 5.50 -4.25 -10.74
C GLU A 98 4.65 -5.01 -11.77
N ARG A 99 5.30 -5.59 -12.80
CA ARG A 99 4.63 -6.42 -13.79
C ARG A 99 3.85 -7.56 -13.14
N LEU A 100 4.46 -8.30 -12.22
CA LEU A 100 3.80 -9.38 -11.49
C LEU A 100 2.60 -8.86 -10.71
N MET A 101 2.77 -7.79 -9.94
CA MET A 101 1.73 -7.22 -9.10
C MET A 101 0.51 -6.78 -9.91
N TYR A 102 0.72 -6.23 -11.11
CA TYR A 102 -0.38 -5.73 -11.95
C TYR A 102 -0.98 -6.79 -12.90
N GLN A 103 -0.33 -7.93 -13.09
CA GLN A 103 -0.89 -9.08 -13.82
C GLN A 103 -1.88 -9.88 -12.95
N LEU A 104 -1.80 -9.77 -11.63
CA LEU A 104 -2.71 -10.49 -10.74
C LEU A 104 -4.14 -9.92 -10.86
N PRO A 105 -5.17 -10.78 -10.98
CA PRO A 105 -6.55 -10.33 -11.05
C PRO A 105 -7.01 -9.77 -9.70
N LEU A 106 -7.86 -8.74 -9.75
CA LEU A 106 -8.53 -8.17 -8.58
C LEU A 106 -9.97 -8.72 -8.44
N ASN A 107 -10.11 -10.00 -8.69
CA ASN A 107 -11.37 -10.74 -8.55
C ASN A 107 -11.09 -12.24 -8.33
N GLY A 108 -12.13 -12.99 -7.95
CA GLY A 108 -12.07 -14.41 -7.72
C GLY A 108 -11.63 -14.80 -6.31
N ILE A 109 -11.76 -16.09 -5.99
CA ILE A 109 -11.60 -16.62 -4.62
C ILE A 109 -10.24 -16.28 -3.98
N ALA A 110 -9.17 -16.36 -4.75
CA ALA A 110 -7.83 -16.05 -4.23
C ALA A 110 -7.70 -14.56 -3.86
N PHE A 111 -8.23 -13.67 -4.71
CA PHE A 111 -8.27 -12.25 -4.40
C PHE A 111 -9.14 -11.96 -3.17
N GLU A 112 -10.32 -12.56 -3.06
CA GLU A 112 -11.23 -12.37 -1.94
C GLU A 112 -10.55 -12.73 -0.60
N GLN A 113 -9.87 -13.88 -0.53
CA GLN A 113 -9.15 -14.30 0.66
C GLN A 113 -7.96 -13.38 1.01
N ASP A 114 -7.20 -12.97 0.00
CA ASP A 114 -6.10 -12.04 0.20
C ASP A 114 -6.62 -10.65 0.61
N ASN A 115 -7.74 -10.21 0.06
CA ASN A 115 -8.40 -8.95 0.38
C ASN A 115 -8.91 -8.92 1.83
N GLU A 116 -9.52 -10.00 2.32
CA GLU A 116 -9.91 -10.15 3.73
C GLU A 116 -8.69 -10.12 4.66
N THR A 117 -7.59 -10.76 4.25
CA THR A 117 -6.34 -10.75 4.99
C THR A 117 -5.78 -9.34 5.10
N VAL A 118 -5.70 -8.62 3.99
CA VAL A 118 -5.27 -7.22 3.94
C VAL A 118 -6.18 -6.34 4.80
N PHE A 119 -7.51 -6.54 4.74
CA PHE A 119 -8.44 -5.82 5.62
C PHE A 119 -8.09 -6.00 7.09
N SER A 120 -7.81 -7.23 7.51
CA SER A 120 -7.44 -7.52 8.90
C SER A 120 -6.17 -6.79 9.34
N PHE A 121 -5.16 -6.69 8.47
CA PHE A 121 -3.95 -5.91 8.74
C PHE A 121 -4.25 -4.41 8.89
N ILE A 122 -5.02 -3.85 7.95
CA ILE A 122 -5.39 -2.42 7.98
C ILE A 122 -6.21 -2.12 9.23
N GLN A 123 -7.22 -2.93 9.53
CA GLN A 123 -8.06 -2.76 10.71
C GLN A 123 -7.23 -2.73 12.00
N LEU A 124 -6.30 -3.68 12.17
CA LEU A 124 -5.42 -3.71 13.34
C LEU A 124 -4.51 -2.47 13.44
N ALA A 125 -4.10 -1.93 12.30
CA ALA A 125 -3.24 -0.75 12.26
C ALA A 125 -3.98 0.53 12.63
N VAL A 126 -5.28 0.65 12.28
CA VAL A 126 -6.06 1.89 12.48
C VAL A 126 -7.03 1.82 13.66
N VAL A 127 -7.24 0.65 14.28
CA VAL A 127 -8.17 0.48 15.41
C VAL A 127 -7.82 1.41 16.56
N HIS A 128 -8.85 2.06 17.12
CA HIS A 128 -8.73 3.09 18.16
C HIS A 128 -7.96 4.34 17.71
N THR A 129 -7.94 4.61 16.42
CA THR A 129 -7.43 5.87 15.86
C THR A 129 -8.54 6.60 15.11
N GLN A 130 -8.29 7.85 14.76
CA GLN A 130 -9.23 8.63 13.94
C GLN A 130 -9.43 8.03 12.55
N ALA A 131 -8.43 7.30 12.02
CA ALA A 131 -8.48 6.65 10.72
C ALA A 131 -9.49 5.47 10.66
N GLU A 132 -9.87 4.90 11.81
CA GLU A 132 -10.86 3.82 11.87
C GLU A 132 -12.22 4.24 11.27
N THR A 133 -12.59 5.49 11.40
CA THR A 133 -13.85 6.02 10.86
C THR A 133 -13.93 5.89 9.34
N TRP A 134 -12.82 6.04 8.65
CA TRP A 134 -12.77 6.03 7.19
C TRP A 134 -12.85 4.63 6.58
N ILE A 135 -12.58 3.59 7.35
CA ILE A 135 -12.71 2.20 6.89
C ILE A 135 -14.04 1.55 7.28
N TYR A 136 -14.91 2.27 7.97
CA TYR A 136 -16.14 1.70 8.56
C TYR A 136 -17.05 1.02 7.53
N ASP A 137 -17.23 1.63 6.36
CA ASP A 137 -18.08 1.08 5.29
C ASP A 137 -17.54 -0.23 4.69
N HIS A 138 -16.25 -0.54 4.92
CA HIS A 138 -15.58 -1.72 4.41
C HIS A 138 -15.50 -2.88 5.42
N VAL A 139 -15.93 -2.65 6.67
CA VAL A 139 -15.85 -3.62 7.78
C VAL A 139 -16.70 -4.85 7.50
N LEU A 140 -17.94 -4.66 7.08
CA LEU A 140 -18.88 -5.78 6.85
C LEU A 140 -18.43 -6.69 5.72
N ALA A 141 -17.92 -6.11 4.63
CA ALA A 141 -17.41 -6.83 3.48
C ALA A 141 -15.96 -7.33 3.66
N ARG A 142 -15.27 -6.90 4.72
CA ARG A 142 -13.83 -7.13 4.94
C ARG A 142 -12.99 -6.75 3.72
N ASP A 143 -13.35 -5.63 3.09
CA ASP A 143 -12.72 -5.15 1.86
C ASP A 143 -11.46 -4.33 2.15
N GLY A 144 -10.31 -4.99 2.12
CA GLY A 144 -9.00 -4.36 2.37
C GLY A 144 -8.61 -3.35 1.28
N ARG A 145 -8.96 -3.64 0.01
CA ARG A 145 -8.71 -2.70 -1.09
C ARG A 145 -9.54 -1.44 -0.93
N GLY A 146 -10.83 -1.59 -0.68
CA GLY A 146 -11.73 -0.47 -0.44
C GLY A 146 -11.30 0.37 0.76
N ALA A 147 -10.96 -0.28 1.87
CA ALA A 147 -10.46 0.37 3.07
C ALA A 147 -9.20 1.21 2.80
N MET A 148 -8.22 0.66 2.07
CA MET A 148 -7.00 1.40 1.75
C MET A 148 -7.26 2.57 0.80
N ARG A 149 -8.14 2.38 -0.19
CA ARG A 149 -8.55 3.48 -1.08
C ARG A 149 -9.28 4.60 -0.33
N ALA A 150 -10.13 4.26 0.64
CA ALA A 150 -10.81 5.26 1.47
C ALA A 150 -9.80 6.08 2.30
N LEU A 151 -8.79 5.42 2.88
CA LEU A 151 -7.71 6.11 3.60
C LEU A 151 -6.90 7.02 2.69
N ARG A 152 -6.46 6.54 1.52
CA ARG A 152 -5.74 7.35 0.53
C ARG A 152 -6.56 8.56 0.07
N ASN A 153 -7.81 8.35 -0.29
CA ASN A 153 -8.69 9.43 -0.71
C ASN A 153 -8.89 10.49 0.37
N HIS A 154 -8.84 10.10 1.65
CA HIS A 154 -8.97 11.05 2.74
C HIS A 154 -7.66 11.82 3.00
N TYR A 155 -6.54 11.12 3.08
CA TYR A 155 -5.26 11.71 3.51
C TYR A 155 -4.40 12.27 2.37
N GLU A 156 -4.59 11.80 1.12
CA GLU A 156 -3.90 12.27 -0.09
C GLU A 156 -4.84 13.06 -1.01
N GLY A 157 -6.12 13.21 -0.63
CA GLY A 157 -7.11 13.91 -1.44
C GLY A 157 -6.91 15.43 -1.46
N ASP A 158 -7.36 16.09 -2.52
CA ASP A 158 -7.24 17.53 -2.74
C ASP A 158 -7.72 18.36 -1.53
N ALA A 159 -8.78 17.90 -0.85
CA ALA A 159 -9.30 18.59 0.35
C ALA A 159 -8.32 18.62 1.52
N GLU A 160 -7.52 17.56 1.72
CA GLU A 160 -6.49 17.54 2.77
C GLU A 160 -5.28 18.38 2.37
N LEU A 161 -4.90 18.36 1.09
CA LEU A 161 -3.86 19.24 0.56
C LEU A 161 -4.23 20.71 0.74
N ASP A 162 -5.48 21.08 0.49
CA ASP A 162 -5.98 22.44 0.70
C ASP A 162 -5.94 22.83 2.20
N VAL A 163 -6.28 21.91 3.09
CA VAL A 163 -6.20 22.14 4.55
C VAL A 163 -4.75 22.30 5.00
N GLN A 164 -3.84 21.47 4.50
CA GLN A 164 -2.42 21.57 4.81
C GLN A 164 -1.81 22.85 4.24
N ALA A 165 -2.13 23.21 3.01
CA ALA A 165 -1.71 24.46 2.39
C ALA A 165 -2.21 25.67 3.17
N SER A 166 -3.48 25.65 3.62
CA SER A 166 -4.06 26.73 4.42
C SER A 166 -3.39 26.85 5.79
N LYS A 167 -3.06 25.74 6.45
CA LYS A 167 -2.32 25.72 7.71
C LYS A 167 -0.89 26.25 7.51
N ALA A 168 -0.20 25.81 6.47
CA ALA A 168 1.13 26.30 6.13
C ALA A 168 1.12 27.82 5.87
N GLN A 169 0.14 28.31 5.11
CA GLN A 169 -0.04 29.74 4.86
C GLN A 169 -0.29 30.50 6.16
N GLN A 170 -1.16 30.00 7.05
CA GLN A 170 -1.41 30.63 8.35
C GLN A 170 -0.15 30.71 9.22
N VAL A 171 0.69 29.64 9.21
CA VAL A 171 1.97 29.65 9.91
C VAL A 171 2.91 30.70 9.29
N LEU A 172 3.02 30.76 7.97
CA LEU A 172 3.82 31.78 7.27
C LEU A 172 3.36 33.20 7.59
N ASP A 173 2.06 33.45 7.57
CA ASP A 173 1.46 34.76 7.88
C ASP A 173 1.73 35.21 9.32
N THR A 174 1.85 34.25 10.24
CA THR A 174 2.13 34.52 11.68
C THR A 174 3.63 34.50 12.01
N LEU A 175 4.45 34.09 11.04
CA LEU A 175 5.90 33.93 11.25
C LEU A 175 6.60 35.30 11.31
N VAL A 176 6.91 35.75 12.52
CA VAL A 176 7.69 36.95 12.73
C VAL A 176 9.17 36.58 12.76
N TYR A 177 9.87 36.81 11.65
CA TYR A 177 11.31 36.64 11.57
C TYR A 177 12.03 37.91 12.04
N THR A 178 12.69 37.84 13.18
CA THR A 178 13.24 39.05 13.84
C THR A 178 14.75 39.18 13.81
N ASN A 179 15.51 38.10 13.63
CA ASN A 179 16.96 38.19 13.68
C ASN A 179 17.70 36.91 13.22
N GLU A 180 18.53 37.01 12.19
CA GLU A 180 19.41 35.93 11.69
C GLU A 180 20.50 35.49 12.67
N LYS A 181 20.82 36.30 13.70
CA LYS A 181 21.85 35.95 14.69
C LYS A 181 21.40 34.88 15.68
N GLN A 182 20.13 34.63 15.79
CA GLN A 182 19.58 33.62 16.71
C GLN A 182 19.18 32.32 16.02
N MET A 183 18.74 32.40 14.77
CA MET A 183 18.31 31.26 13.97
C MET A 183 18.18 31.72 12.52
N THR A 184 18.67 30.93 11.56
CA THR A 184 18.46 31.22 10.14
C THR A 184 16.98 31.12 9.76
N PHE A 185 16.60 31.70 8.63
CA PHE A 185 15.21 31.62 8.15
C PHE A 185 14.79 30.16 7.88
N GLU A 186 15.71 29.37 7.32
CA GLU A 186 15.52 27.94 7.05
C GLU A 186 15.33 27.13 8.33
N GLU A 187 16.21 27.31 9.34
CA GLU A 187 16.08 26.64 10.65
C GLU A 187 14.75 27.00 11.33
N LYS A 188 14.24 28.22 11.12
CA LYS A 188 12.96 28.62 11.68
C LYS A 188 11.78 27.97 10.98
N LEU A 189 11.84 27.77 9.66
CA LEU A 189 10.84 27.04 8.90
C LEU A 189 10.81 25.55 9.32
N GLU A 190 11.98 24.93 9.44
CA GLU A 190 12.11 23.55 9.95
C GLU A 190 11.52 23.40 11.37
N PHE A 191 11.78 24.38 12.25
CA PHE A 191 11.22 24.39 13.61
C PHE A 191 9.69 24.37 13.60
N TYR A 192 9.04 25.00 12.60
CA TYR A 192 7.60 24.98 12.42
C TYR A 192 7.11 23.79 11.54
N GLY A 193 8.02 22.89 11.13
CA GLY A 193 7.70 21.72 10.33
C GLY A 193 7.38 22.03 8.86
N ILE A 194 7.87 23.17 8.35
CA ILE A 194 7.72 23.56 6.95
C ILE A 194 9.00 23.14 6.22
N ASP A 195 8.90 22.09 5.39
CA ASP A 195 9.97 21.62 4.52
C ASP A 195 9.95 22.42 3.20
N LEU A 196 11.13 22.91 2.77
CA LEU A 196 11.29 23.71 1.55
C LEU A 196 11.71 22.87 0.32
N THR A 197 11.68 21.51 0.44
CA THR A 197 12.08 20.62 -0.67
C THR A 197 10.91 20.16 -1.51
#